data_831cad9ed61e8724dcea3e2c60e4aa9d
#
_entry.id   831cad9ed61e8724dcea3e2c60e4aa9d
#
_cell.length_a   1.000
_cell.length_b   1.000
_cell.length_c   1.000
_cell.angle_alpha   90.00
_cell.angle_beta   90.00
_cell.angle_gamma   90.00
#
_symmetry.space_group_name_H-M   'P 1'
#
loop_
_entity.id
_entity.type
_entity.pdbx_description
1 polymer ?
#
loop_
_entity_poly.entity_id
_entity_poly.type
_entity_poly.pdbx_seq_one_letter_code
_entity_poly.pdbx_strand_id
1 'polypeptide(L)'
;MLSLILPTYNESENLPELLPKLEEVLKDIPHEIIIVDDDSPDETWRIAQELGQTRDDVHVIRRVGRRGLSSAVIEGFLSAKGDVLAVMDADGQHDMDILPKLYNAVQSGSGIAIGSRYVPGGSVGEWDERRHLMSRVATKMALAVCNVKASDPMSGFFALRNDLFQNAATHLNPKGFKILLDLLVCVPKDTTVEEVPFTF
;
A
#
# COMPACT_ATOMS: atom_id res chain seq x y z
N MET A 1 7.02 -1.65 -14.86
CA MET A 1 5.59 -1.96 -14.67
C MET A 1 5.24 -1.81 -13.19
N LEU A 2 4.05 -1.31 -12.87
CA LEU A 2 3.52 -1.19 -11.51
C LEU A 2 2.67 -2.42 -11.15
N SER A 3 2.86 -3.00 -9.97
CA SER A 3 1.90 -3.94 -9.36
C SER A 3 1.26 -3.25 -8.15
N LEU A 4 -0.02 -2.91 -8.26
CA LEU A 4 -0.79 -2.30 -7.18
C LEU A 4 -1.51 -3.39 -6.37
N ILE A 5 -1.20 -3.48 -5.09
CA ILE A 5 -1.84 -4.42 -4.17
C ILE A 5 -2.96 -3.70 -3.41
N LEU A 6 -4.15 -4.26 -3.47
CA LEU A 6 -5.33 -3.83 -2.72
C LEU A 6 -5.70 -4.94 -1.72
N PRO A 7 -5.25 -4.85 -0.46
CA PRO A 7 -5.74 -5.74 0.58
C PRO A 7 -7.19 -5.40 0.91
N THR A 8 -8.08 -6.41 0.94
CA THR A 8 -9.52 -6.20 1.14
C THR A 8 -10.08 -7.06 2.26
N TYR A 9 -11.02 -6.47 3.01
CA TYR A 9 -11.90 -7.16 3.93
C TYR A 9 -13.20 -6.37 4.13
N ASN A 10 -14.32 -6.87 3.59
CA ASN A 10 -15.64 -6.20 3.54
C ASN A 10 -15.63 -4.90 2.71
N GLU A 11 -15.16 -4.99 1.46
CA GLU A 11 -15.05 -3.87 0.52
C GLU A 11 -15.92 -4.06 -0.73
N SER A 12 -16.98 -4.88 -0.63
CA SER A 12 -17.84 -5.23 -1.77
C SER A 12 -18.52 -4.02 -2.42
N GLU A 13 -18.84 -2.99 -1.64
CA GLU A 13 -19.45 -1.75 -2.12
C GLU A 13 -18.42 -0.79 -2.74
N ASN A 14 -17.18 -0.81 -2.26
CA ASN A 14 -16.14 0.13 -2.67
C ASN A 14 -15.45 -0.30 -3.98
N LEU A 15 -15.19 -1.59 -4.18
CA LEU A 15 -14.44 -2.07 -5.34
C LEU A 15 -15.03 -1.68 -6.71
N PRO A 16 -16.36 -1.75 -6.94
CA PRO A 16 -16.95 -1.36 -8.21
C PRO A 16 -16.74 0.10 -8.59
N GLU A 17 -16.60 0.98 -7.60
CA GLU A 17 -16.32 2.41 -7.80
C GLU A 17 -14.82 2.70 -7.88
N LEU A 18 -14.01 1.95 -7.13
CA LEU A 18 -12.57 2.14 -7.02
C LEU A 18 -11.84 1.75 -8.30
N LEU A 19 -12.13 0.56 -8.86
CA LEU A 19 -11.39 0.02 -10.00
C LEU A 19 -11.46 0.90 -11.25
N PRO A 20 -12.62 1.46 -11.67
CA PRO A 20 -12.65 2.37 -12.80
C PRO A 20 -11.86 3.66 -12.59
N LYS A 21 -11.83 4.17 -11.35
CA LYS A 21 -11.03 5.38 -11.02
C LYS A 21 -9.54 5.08 -11.10
N LEU A 22 -9.10 3.92 -10.60
CA LEU A 22 -7.71 3.48 -10.70
C LEU A 22 -7.27 3.30 -12.15
N GLU A 23 -8.12 2.76 -13.00
CA GLU A 23 -7.85 2.63 -14.43
C GLU A 23 -7.57 4.00 -15.08
N GLU A 24 -8.39 5.00 -14.79
CA GLU A 24 -8.16 6.36 -15.33
C GLU A 24 -6.87 6.98 -14.80
N VAL A 25 -6.59 6.83 -13.50
CA VAL A 25 -5.37 7.36 -12.87
C VAL A 25 -4.11 6.68 -13.40
N LEU A 26 -4.17 5.39 -13.70
CA LEU A 26 -3.02 4.57 -14.12
C LEU A 26 -2.95 4.35 -15.64
N LYS A 27 -3.83 4.95 -16.45
CA LYS A 27 -3.95 4.70 -17.90
C LYS A 27 -2.63 4.81 -18.69
N ASP A 28 -1.73 5.68 -18.26
CA ASP A 28 -0.44 5.92 -18.92
C ASP A 28 0.72 5.10 -18.29
N ILE A 29 0.42 4.27 -17.30
CA ILE A 29 1.39 3.44 -16.58
C ILE A 29 1.09 1.97 -16.83
N PRO A 30 2.01 1.18 -17.42
CA PRO A 30 1.84 -0.26 -17.48
C PRO A 30 1.69 -0.85 -16.08
N HIS A 31 0.54 -1.47 -15.79
CA HIS A 31 0.21 -1.92 -14.43
C HIS A 31 -0.56 -3.23 -14.39
N GLU A 32 -0.60 -3.82 -13.22
CA GLU A 32 -1.54 -4.86 -12.79
C GLU A 32 -2.10 -4.45 -11.42
N ILE A 33 -3.32 -4.87 -11.11
CA ILE A 33 -3.97 -4.70 -9.82
C ILE A 33 -4.19 -6.07 -9.21
N ILE A 34 -3.66 -6.30 -8.02
CA ILE A 34 -3.78 -7.56 -7.29
C ILE A 34 -4.64 -7.32 -6.05
N ILE A 35 -5.88 -7.79 -6.10
CA ILE A 35 -6.80 -7.74 -4.96
C ILE A 35 -6.55 -8.95 -4.09
N VAL A 36 -6.21 -8.72 -2.82
CA VAL A 36 -5.92 -9.78 -1.85
C VAL A 36 -6.96 -9.76 -0.76
N ASP A 37 -7.95 -10.65 -0.88
CA ASP A 37 -9.12 -10.68 -0.04
C ASP A 37 -9.02 -11.72 1.09
N ASP A 38 -9.27 -11.28 2.32
CA ASP A 38 -9.19 -12.09 3.55
C ASP A 38 -10.46 -12.93 3.80
N ASP A 39 -11.01 -13.54 2.73
CA ASP A 39 -12.22 -14.37 2.76
C ASP A 39 -13.41 -13.59 3.33
N SER A 40 -13.68 -12.44 2.73
CA SER A 40 -14.73 -11.52 3.17
C SER A 40 -16.12 -12.15 3.16
N PRO A 41 -16.88 -12.04 4.26
CA PRO A 41 -18.24 -12.59 4.33
C PRO A 41 -19.26 -11.87 3.45
N ASP A 42 -18.98 -10.62 3.02
CA ASP A 42 -19.78 -9.85 2.06
C ASP A 42 -19.49 -10.22 0.60
N GLU A 43 -18.71 -11.29 0.37
CA GLU A 43 -18.33 -11.79 -0.95
C GLU A 43 -17.49 -10.79 -1.81
N THR A 44 -16.76 -9.88 -1.19
CA THR A 44 -15.82 -8.96 -1.88
C THR A 44 -14.96 -9.69 -2.92
N TRP A 45 -14.39 -10.86 -2.56
CA TRP A 45 -13.58 -11.68 -3.46
C TRP A 45 -14.34 -12.12 -4.73
N ARG A 46 -15.67 -12.38 -4.64
CA ARG A 46 -16.49 -12.77 -5.79
C ARG A 46 -16.69 -11.58 -6.72
N ILE A 47 -17.04 -10.42 -6.17
CA ILE A 47 -17.18 -9.18 -6.93
C ILE A 47 -15.87 -8.84 -7.62
N ALA A 48 -14.74 -8.95 -6.92
CA ALA A 48 -13.42 -8.74 -7.51
C ALA A 48 -13.16 -9.70 -8.70
N GLN A 49 -13.52 -10.98 -8.57
CA GLN A 49 -13.40 -11.95 -9.66
C GLN A 49 -14.29 -11.61 -10.86
N GLU A 50 -15.53 -11.20 -10.63
CA GLU A 50 -16.47 -10.79 -11.68
C GLU A 50 -15.94 -9.55 -12.44
N LEU A 51 -15.42 -8.55 -11.72
CA LEU A 51 -14.79 -7.37 -12.31
C LEU A 51 -13.52 -7.72 -13.10
N GLY A 52 -12.74 -8.69 -12.63
CA GLY A 52 -11.53 -9.17 -13.32
C GLY A 52 -11.79 -10.04 -14.56
N GLN A 53 -13.00 -10.57 -14.77
CA GLN A 53 -13.28 -11.43 -15.94
C GLN A 53 -13.11 -10.72 -17.29
N THR A 54 -13.29 -9.41 -17.32
CA THR A 54 -13.16 -8.58 -18.52
C THR A 54 -11.86 -7.76 -18.54
N ARG A 55 -10.96 -8.01 -17.60
CA ARG A 55 -9.76 -7.21 -17.36
C ARG A 55 -8.55 -8.11 -17.11
N ASP A 56 -7.64 -8.16 -18.07
CA ASP A 56 -6.41 -8.98 -17.98
C ASP A 56 -5.41 -8.43 -16.95
N ASP A 57 -5.57 -7.17 -16.54
CA ASP A 57 -4.74 -6.48 -15.57
C ASP A 57 -5.20 -6.66 -14.11
N VAL A 58 -6.36 -7.28 -13.84
CA VAL A 58 -6.91 -7.48 -12.49
C VAL A 58 -6.80 -8.93 -12.07
N HIS A 59 -6.11 -9.18 -10.97
CA HIS A 59 -5.90 -10.52 -10.38
C HIS A 59 -6.47 -10.57 -8.98
N VAL A 60 -7.01 -11.72 -8.58
CA VAL A 60 -7.65 -11.89 -7.27
C VAL A 60 -7.05 -13.07 -6.52
N ILE A 61 -6.65 -12.84 -5.29
CA ILE A 61 -6.18 -13.84 -4.33
C ILE A 61 -7.16 -13.90 -3.17
N ARG A 62 -7.93 -15.00 -3.05
CA ARG A 62 -8.78 -15.26 -1.90
C ARG A 62 -8.02 -16.05 -0.85
N ARG A 63 -7.93 -15.55 0.38
CA ARG A 63 -7.11 -16.11 1.47
C ARG A 63 -7.97 -16.85 2.49
N VAL A 64 -8.49 -18.01 2.12
CA VAL A 64 -9.35 -18.81 2.99
C VAL A 64 -8.62 -19.24 4.28
N GLY A 65 -9.25 -18.99 5.43
CA GLY A 65 -8.72 -19.38 6.75
C GLY A 65 -7.50 -18.57 7.23
N ARG A 66 -7.15 -17.47 6.54
CA ARG A 66 -6.03 -16.58 6.88
C ARG A 66 -6.50 -15.14 6.89
N ARG A 67 -6.01 -14.35 7.86
CA ARG A 67 -6.34 -12.93 7.96
C ARG A 67 -5.14 -12.12 8.42
N GLY A 68 -5.09 -10.87 7.99
CA GLY A 68 -4.14 -9.87 8.47
C GLY A 68 -3.54 -9.05 7.34
N LEU A 69 -3.57 -7.73 7.51
CA LEU A 69 -3.15 -6.75 6.50
C LEU A 69 -1.71 -6.99 6.02
N SER A 70 -0.75 -7.08 6.93
CA SER A 70 0.66 -7.29 6.55
C SER A 70 0.86 -8.58 5.75
N SER A 71 0.22 -9.67 6.16
CA SER A 71 0.34 -10.93 5.42
C SER A 71 -0.38 -10.90 4.07
N ALA A 72 -1.48 -10.13 3.93
CA ALA A 72 -2.15 -9.92 2.65
C ALA A 72 -1.26 -9.16 1.67
N VAL A 73 -0.63 -8.09 2.13
CA VAL A 73 0.31 -7.29 1.32
C VAL A 73 1.51 -8.13 0.90
N ILE A 74 2.13 -8.88 1.82
CA ILE A 74 3.26 -9.76 1.51
C ILE A 74 2.89 -10.78 0.43
N GLU A 75 1.72 -11.41 0.53
CA GLU A 75 1.25 -12.39 -0.45
C GLU A 75 0.98 -11.75 -1.82
N GLY A 76 0.39 -10.56 -1.83
CA GLY A 76 0.23 -9.77 -3.05
C GLY A 76 1.57 -9.42 -3.70
N PHE A 77 2.55 -8.95 -2.93
CA PHE A 77 3.90 -8.65 -3.43
C PHE A 77 4.64 -9.87 -3.98
N LEU A 78 4.49 -11.04 -3.35
CA LEU A 78 5.07 -12.28 -3.83
C LEU A 78 4.46 -12.76 -5.17
N SER A 79 3.21 -12.37 -5.45
CA SER A 79 2.49 -12.70 -6.68
C SER A 79 2.71 -11.68 -7.79
N ALA A 80 3.28 -10.52 -7.46
CA ALA A 80 3.46 -9.38 -8.34
C ALA A 80 4.53 -9.62 -9.41
N LYS A 81 4.28 -9.09 -10.61
CA LYS A 81 5.19 -9.18 -11.76
C LYS A 81 5.92 -7.86 -12.05
N GLY A 82 5.48 -6.75 -11.44
CA GLY A 82 6.04 -5.43 -11.67
C GLY A 82 7.37 -5.20 -10.98
N ASP A 83 8.14 -4.25 -11.52
CA ASP A 83 9.41 -3.79 -10.93
C ASP A 83 9.17 -2.83 -9.76
N VAL A 84 7.99 -2.20 -9.76
CA VAL A 84 7.50 -1.32 -8.70
C VAL A 84 6.28 -1.95 -8.08
N LEU A 85 6.31 -2.12 -6.76
CA LEU A 85 5.21 -2.61 -5.95
C LEU A 85 4.57 -1.44 -5.23
N ALA A 86 3.24 -1.35 -5.21
CA ALA A 86 2.54 -0.35 -4.42
C ALA A 86 1.41 -1.00 -3.60
N VAL A 87 1.07 -0.35 -2.50
CA VAL A 87 -0.05 -0.72 -1.63
C VAL A 87 -0.95 0.49 -1.45
N MET A 88 -2.25 0.25 -1.46
CA MET A 88 -3.28 1.23 -1.11
C MET A 88 -4.46 0.48 -0.47
N ASP A 89 -5.06 1.06 0.55
CA ASP A 89 -6.31 0.53 1.12
C ASP A 89 -7.47 0.71 0.12
N ALA A 90 -8.43 -0.21 0.13
CA ALA A 90 -9.54 -0.25 -0.83
C ALA A 90 -10.80 0.50 -0.36
N ASP A 91 -10.72 1.23 0.77
CA ASP A 91 -11.84 1.95 1.41
C ASP A 91 -12.21 3.28 0.76
N GLY A 92 -11.49 3.67 -0.29
CA GLY A 92 -11.72 4.91 -1.04
C GLY A 92 -11.28 6.19 -0.32
N GLN A 93 -10.61 6.10 0.83
CA GLN A 93 -10.15 7.27 1.60
C GLN A 93 -8.82 7.84 1.11
N HIS A 94 -8.07 7.09 0.30
CA HIS A 94 -6.80 7.53 -0.24
C HIS A 94 -6.97 8.39 -1.50
N ASP A 95 -6.18 9.47 -1.58
CA ASP A 95 -6.04 10.27 -2.80
C ASP A 95 -5.24 9.49 -3.86
N MET A 96 -5.95 8.82 -4.75
CA MET A 96 -5.35 7.98 -5.79
C MET A 96 -4.48 8.78 -6.78
N ASP A 97 -4.68 10.08 -6.91
CA ASP A 97 -3.95 10.95 -7.84
C ASP A 97 -2.44 11.04 -7.52
N ILE A 98 -2.04 10.57 -6.33
CA ILE A 98 -0.61 10.47 -6.00
C ILE A 98 0.05 9.16 -6.45
N LEU A 99 -0.71 8.13 -6.87
CA LEU A 99 -0.12 6.86 -7.37
C LEU A 99 0.92 7.07 -8.48
N PRO A 100 0.64 7.88 -9.52
CA PRO A 100 1.65 8.17 -10.54
C PRO A 100 2.90 8.85 -9.98
N LYS A 101 2.75 9.68 -8.95
CA LYS A 101 3.90 10.35 -8.30
C LYS A 101 4.74 9.36 -7.50
N LEU A 102 4.11 8.44 -6.76
CA LEU A 102 4.81 7.36 -6.05
C LEU A 102 5.56 6.44 -7.03
N TYR A 103 4.89 6.03 -8.11
CA TYR A 103 5.52 5.24 -9.16
C TYR A 103 6.74 5.95 -9.77
N ASN A 104 6.59 7.21 -10.16
CA ASN A 104 7.65 8.00 -10.77
C ASN A 104 8.83 8.25 -9.82
N ALA A 105 8.58 8.45 -8.52
CA ALA A 105 9.64 8.59 -7.52
C ALA A 105 10.51 7.31 -7.47
N VAL A 106 9.88 6.13 -7.43
CA VAL A 106 10.59 4.86 -7.45
C VAL A 106 11.32 4.64 -8.78
N GLN A 107 10.70 4.94 -9.92
CA GLN A 107 11.33 4.85 -11.25
C GLN A 107 12.53 5.80 -11.39
N SER A 108 12.50 6.95 -10.72
CA SER A 108 13.59 7.93 -10.72
C SER A 108 14.75 7.59 -9.78
N GLY A 109 14.66 6.45 -9.06
CA GLY A 109 15.77 5.92 -8.25
C GLY A 109 15.53 5.88 -6.74
N SER A 110 14.35 6.33 -6.26
CA SER A 110 13.99 6.13 -4.85
C SER A 110 13.76 4.65 -4.58
N GLY A 111 14.27 4.14 -3.45
CA GLY A 111 14.02 2.76 -3.05
C GLY A 111 12.58 2.56 -2.58
N ILE A 112 12.06 3.54 -1.84
CA ILE A 112 10.69 3.56 -1.30
C ILE A 112 10.13 4.97 -1.49
N ALA A 113 8.87 5.07 -1.95
CA ALA A 113 8.09 6.29 -2.01
C ALA A 113 6.86 6.15 -1.10
N ILE A 114 6.62 7.11 -0.21
CA ILE A 114 5.57 7.07 0.81
C ILE A 114 4.58 8.19 0.57
N GLY A 115 3.29 7.87 0.48
CA GLY A 115 2.22 8.86 0.64
C GLY A 115 2.20 9.32 2.09
N SER A 116 2.61 10.56 2.34
CA SER A 116 2.84 11.07 3.69
C SER A 116 1.85 12.18 4.05
N ARG A 117 1.24 12.04 5.22
CA ARG A 117 0.32 13.02 5.82
C ARG A 117 1.06 14.12 6.58
N TYR A 118 2.36 13.92 6.86
CA TYR A 118 3.13 14.75 7.78
C TYR A 118 4.22 15.60 7.12
N VAL A 119 4.30 15.60 5.81
CA VAL A 119 5.15 16.51 5.03
C VAL A 119 4.37 17.74 4.59
N PRO A 120 5.04 18.85 4.23
CA PRO A 120 4.36 20.04 3.73
C PRO A 120 3.43 19.72 2.54
N GLY A 121 2.16 20.08 2.66
CA GLY A 121 1.11 19.76 1.68
C GLY A 121 0.33 18.48 1.98
N GLY A 122 0.74 17.69 2.97
CA GLY A 122 -0.01 16.53 3.47
C GLY A 122 -1.00 16.92 4.57
N SER A 123 -2.07 16.14 4.75
CA SER A 123 -3.10 16.36 5.76
C SER A 123 -3.68 15.04 6.27
N VAL A 124 -4.16 15.04 7.51
CA VAL A 124 -4.88 13.91 8.14
C VAL A 124 -6.42 14.09 8.06
N GLY A 125 -6.90 15.08 7.29
CA GLY A 125 -8.33 15.38 7.22
C GLY A 125 -8.91 15.79 8.59
N GLU A 126 -10.17 15.43 8.85
CA GLU A 126 -10.90 15.76 10.09
C GLU A 126 -10.69 14.73 11.20
N TRP A 127 -9.43 14.46 11.57
CA TRP A 127 -9.17 13.57 12.70
C TRP A 127 -9.39 14.25 14.04
N ASP A 128 -9.94 13.51 15.02
CA ASP A 128 -9.98 13.92 16.42
C ASP A 128 -8.56 14.18 16.95
N GLU A 129 -8.34 15.29 17.65
CA GLU A 129 -7.04 15.73 18.21
C GLU A 129 -6.35 14.63 19.04
N ARG A 130 -7.12 13.80 19.75
CA ARG A 130 -6.58 12.68 20.54
C ARG A 130 -5.99 11.57 19.65
N ARG A 131 -6.67 11.21 18.55
CA ARG A 131 -6.18 10.24 17.56
C ARG A 131 -4.91 10.75 16.91
N HIS A 132 -4.90 12.05 16.55
CA HIS A 132 -3.75 12.70 15.96
C HIS A 132 -2.53 12.68 16.91
N LEU A 133 -2.72 13.01 18.19
CA LEU A 133 -1.66 13.01 19.19
C LEU A 133 -1.10 11.58 19.42
N MET A 134 -1.98 10.59 19.58
CA MET A 134 -1.58 9.18 19.75
C MET A 134 -0.80 8.64 18.54
N SER A 135 -1.25 8.97 17.33
CA SER A 135 -0.54 8.61 16.09
C SER A 135 0.85 9.22 16.04
N ARG A 136 1.00 10.51 16.37
CA ARG A 136 2.31 11.20 16.39
C ARG A 136 3.25 10.64 17.44
N VAL A 137 2.75 10.29 18.64
CA VAL A 137 3.58 9.69 19.70
C VAL A 137 4.05 8.30 19.25
N ALA A 138 3.16 7.45 18.73
CA ALA A 138 3.53 6.14 18.21
C ALA A 138 4.55 6.23 17.07
N THR A 139 4.36 7.18 16.14
CA THR A 139 5.31 7.47 15.05
C THR A 139 6.68 7.87 15.61
N LYS A 140 6.73 8.83 16.54
CA LYS A 140 8.01 9.26 17.15
C LYS A 140 8.73 8.12 17.88
N MET A 141 7.99 7.28 18.58
CA MET A 141 8.59 6.10 19.26
C MET A 141 9.14 5.11 18.22
N ALA A 142 8.42 4.83 17.16
CA ALA A 142 8.87 3.94 16.08
C ALA A 142 10.15 4.50 15.41
N LEU A 143 10.18 5.78 15.08
CA LEU A 143 11.33 6.47 14.49
C LEU A 143 12.57 6.41 15.41
N ALA A 144 12.37 6.65 16.72
CA ALA A 144 13.47 6.64 17.68
C ALA A 144 14.07 5.24 17.91
N VAL A 145 13.20 4.20 17.94
CA VAL A 145 13.63 2.81 18.19
C VAL A 145 14.23 2.18 16.93
N CYS A 146 13.65 2.46 15.75
CA CYS A 146 14.02 1.78 14.51
C CYS A 146 15.04 2.55 13.65
N ASN A 147 15.40 3.79 14.05
CA ASN A 147 16.29 4.67 13.29
C ASN A 147 15.86 4.85 11.82
N VAL A 148 14.56 4.98 11.59
CA VAL A 148 13.92 5.10 10.28
C VAL A 148 13.86 6.57 9.85
N LYS A 149 14.18 6.84 8.59
CA LYS A 149 14.15 8.18 7.98
C LYS A 149 12.86 8.40 7.19
N ALA A 150 11.70 8.41 7.85
CA ALA A 150 10.42 8.71 7.24
C ALA A 150 9.53 9.48 8.22
N SER A 151 8.77 10.47 7.74
CA SER A 151 7.84 11.24 8.58
C SER A 151 6.56 10.46 8.87
N ASP A 152 6.13 9.58 7.94
CA ASP A 152 4.94 8.74 8.06
C ASP A 152 5.23 7.24 7.86
N PRO A 153 5.97 6.59 8.77
CA PRO A 153 6.36 5.19 8.64
C PRO A 153 5.19 4.21 8.83
N MET A 154 4.00 4.73 9.12
CA MET A 154 2.79 3.93 9.33
C MET A 154 1.75 4.14 8.24
N SER A 155 2.11 4.80 7.14
CA SER A 155 1.23 4.97 6.00
C SER A 155 0.87 3.60 5.38
N GLY A 156 -0.42 3.42 5.06
CA GLY A 156 -0.92 2.30 4.25
C GLY A 156 -0.77 2.55 2.74
N PHE A 157 -0.21 3.70 2.35
CA PHE A 157 -0.10 4.12 0.97
C PHE A 157 1.36 4.41 0.60
N PHE A 158 1.98 3.47 -0.11
CA PHE A 158 3.40 3.58 -0.48
C PHE A 158 3.72 2.72 -1.71
N ALA A 159 4.88 3.01 -2.32
CA ALA A 159 5.47 2.20 -3.38
C ALA A 159 6.93 1.89 -3.07
N LEU A 160 7.45 0.78 -3.58
CA LEU A 160 8.85 0.39 -3.43
C LEU A 160 9.33 -0.42 -4.62
N ARG A 161 10.65 -0.52 -4.78
CA ARG A 161 11.27 -1.41 -5.75
C ARG A 161 11.05 -2.86 -5.36
N ASN A 162 10.71 -3.70 -6.35
CA ASN A 162 10.47 -5.13 -6.12
C ASN A 162 11.73 -5.85 -5.60
N ASP A 163 12.92 -5.50 -6.09
CA ASP A 163 14.16 -6.12 -5.62
C ASP A 163 14.44 -5.85 -4.12
N LEU A 164 14.09 -4.67 -3.61
CA LEU A 164 14.17 -4.38 -2.17
C LEU A 164 13.20 -5.26 -1.36
N PHE A 165 11.98 -5.43 -1.86
CA PHE A 165 11.03 -6.34 -1.23
C PHE A 165 11.54 -7.78 -1.23
N GLN A 166 12.02 -8.30 -2.36
CA GLN A 166 12.53 -9.67 -2.46
C GLN A 166 13.66 -9.94 -1.46
N ASN A 167 14.55 -8.97 -1.28
CA ASN A 167 15.65 -9.08 -0.30
C ASN A 167 15.16 -9.03 1.15
N ALA A 168 14.08 -8.29 1.44
CA ALA A 168 13.51 -8.14 2.78
C ALA A 168 12.50 -9.25 3.13
N ALA A 169 11.89 -9.90 2.15
CA ALA A 169 10.69 -10.75 2.31
C ALA A 169 10.81 -11.80 3.42
N THR A 170 11.97 -12.46 3.54
CA THR A 170 12.19 -13.51 4.55
C THR A 170 12.32 -12.98 5.98
N HIS A 171 12.50 -11.68 6.16
CA HIS A 171 12.68 -11.02 7.44
C HIS A 171 11.42 -10.29 7.92
N LEU A 172 10.41 -10.14 7.03
CA LEU A 172 9.17 -9.45 7.35
C LEU A 172 8.29 -10.26 8.33
N ASN A 173 7.64 -9.54 9.24
CA ASN A 173 6.67 -10.14 10.14
C ASN A 173 5.27 -10.13 9.50
N PRO A 174 4.68 -11.28 9.16
CA PRO A 174 3.35 -11.33 8.55
C PRO A 174 2.22 -10.97 9.52
N LYS A 175 2.52 -10.83 10.82
CA LYS A 175 1.53 -10.48 11.84
C LYS A 175 1.45 -8.98 12.04
N GLY A 176 0.23 -8.43 12.02
CA GLY A 176 0.00 -7.01 12.28
C GLY A 176 -0.53 -6.24 11.07
N PHE A 177 -0.44 -4.92 11.16
CA PHE A 177 -1.02 -3.98 10.18
C PHE A 177 -0.07 -2.82 9.82
N LYS A 178 1.23 -2.96 10.09
CA LYS A 178 2.24 -1.90 9.88
C LYS A 178 3.36 -2.37 8.97
N ILE A 179 2.98 -2.88 7.81
CA ILE A 179 3.92 -3.48 6.85
C ILE A 179 4.99 -2.48 6.39
N LEU A 180 4.66 -1.20 6.18
CA LEU A 180 5.63 -0.20 5.78
C LEU A 180 6.74 -0.02 6.83
N LEU A 181 6.38 0.07 8.12
CA LEU A 181 7.37 0.18 9.19
C LEU A 181 8.32 -1.02 9.21
N ASP A 182 7.78 -2.22 9.04
CA ASP A 182 8.55 -3.46 9.01
C ASP A 182 9.51 -3.48 7.81
N LEU A 183 9.05 -3.09 6.64
CA LEU A 183 9.88 -2.90 5.44
C LEU A 183 11.02 -1.91 5.68
N LEU A 184 10.73 -0.73 6.23
CA LEU A 184 11.71 0.31 6.51
C LEU A 184 12.81 -0.14 7.49
N VAL A 185 12.50 -1.10 8.36
CA VAL A 185 13.49 -1.71 9.28
C VAL A 185 14.32 -2.79 8.58
N CYS A 186 13.71 -3.54 7.65
CA CYS A 186 14.34 -4.68 6.99
C CYS A 186 15.19 -4.31 5.76
N VAL A 187 14.91 -3.16 5.11
CA VAL A 187 15.71 -2.72 3.95
C VAL A 187 17.07 -2.15 4.37
N PRO A 188 18.06 -2.09 3.47
CA PRO A 188 19.36 -1.45 3.73
C PRO A 188 19.21 -0.01 4.23
N LYS A 189 20.07 0.41 5.18
CA LYS A 189 20.00 1.74 5.82
C LYS A 189 20.27 2.92 4.87
N ASP A 190 20.90 2.67 3.76
CA ASP A 190 21.19 3.61 2.68
C ASP A 190 20.08 3.69 1.64
N THR A 191 19.00 2.92 1.81
CA THR A 191 17.81 3.00 0.96
C THR A 191 17.25 4.41 0.96
N THR A 192 17.10 4.97 -0.23
CA THR A 192 16.51 6.31 -0.42
C THR A 192 15.00 6.23 -0.21
N VAL A 193 14.48 7.13 0.63
CA VAL A 193 13.04 7.26 0.90
C VAL A 193 12.58 8.64 0.46
N GLU A 194 11.56 8.68 -0.39
CA GLU A 194 10.90 9.90 -0.83
C GLU A 194 9.48 9.96 -0.26
N GLU A 195 9.04 11.14 0.18
CA GLU A 195 7.70 11.32 0.73
C GLU A 195 6.90 12.26 -0.17
N VAL A 196 5.76 11.77 -0.64
CA VAL A 196 4.81 12.51 -1.47
C VAL A 196 3.65 12.96 -0.59
N PRO A 197 3.33 14.26 -0.53
CA PRO A 197 2.22 14.74 0.28
C PRO A 197 0.89 14.21 -0.25
N PHE A 198 0.01 13.79 0.68
CA PHE A 198 -1.37 13.47 0.36
C PHE A 198 -2.32 13.84 1.51
N THR A 199 -3.59 13.99 1.20
CA THR A 199 -4.67 14.19 2.18
C THR A 199 -5.41 12.86 2.38
N PHE A 200 -5.57 12.47 3.65
CA PHE A 200 -6.27 11.24 4.05
C PHE A 200 -7.73 11.54 4.36
#